data_53e05f4ea11382e4863928576be7eee3
#
_entry.id   53e05f4ea11382e4863928576be7eee3
#
_cell.length_a   1.000
_cell.length_b   1.000
_cell.length_c   1.000
_cell.angle_alpha   90.00
_cell.angle_beta   90.00
_cell.angle_gamma   90.00
#
_symmetry.space_group_name_H-M   'P 1'
#
loop_
_entity.id
_entity.type
_entity.pdbx_description
1 polymer ?
#
loop_
_entity_poly.entity_id
_entity_poly.type
_entity_poly.pdbx_seq_one_letter_code
_entity_poly.pdbx_strand_id
1 'polypeptide(L)'
;MKNWLKSLSFGALTAGVVATLSACSNNSTSGASQSYKKSMSWMTTSEVQTLDPDKMVDTASGEQANNVFEGLNRLNNKNQVVPGVATTTTQSKDGLTWTFKLRKNAKWSNGDPVTAQDFVYSMRRKLDPKTKSQQQNHFDSIVNAPEVMKGTKKPSSLGVEAKDKYTLVVHLTHATPYFKTLTATGWNPEDEKVVKKYGDKYGTASKYMVYNGPFTSSGWTGTNLSWKLKKNNQ
;
A
#
# COMPACT_ATOMS: atom_id res chain seq x y z
N MET A 1 -29.10 -8.40 -81.65
CA MET A 1 -28.48 -7.92 -82.93
C MET A 1 -27.13 -7.32 -82.57
N LYS A 2 -26.10 -7.97 -83.20
CA LYS A 2 -24.82 -7.42 -83.71
C LYS A 2 -23.91 -6.70 -82.67
N ASN A 3 -22.84 -7.37 -82.22
CA ASN A 3 -21.47 -7.33 -82.82
C ASN A 3 -20.80 -5.94 -82.64
N TRP A 4 -19.62 -5.79 -82.16
CA TRP A 4 -18.38 -6.21 -82.69
C TRP A 4 -17.17 -5.92 -81.75
N LEU A 5 -16.22 -6.81 -81.84
CA LEU A 5 -14.83 -6.75 -81.39
C LEU A 5 -14.14 -5.37 -81.55
N LYS A 6 -13.23 -5.05 -80.67
CA LYS A 6 -11.84 -4.81 -81.11
C LYS A 6 -10.87 -4.98 -79.93
N SER A 7 -10.04 -5.99 -80.05
CA SER A 7 -8.76 -6.13 -79.37
C SER A 7 -7.83 -4.98 -79.72
N LEU A 8 -7.16 -4.41 -78.74
CA LEU A 8 -5.86 -3.79 -78.97
C LEU A 8 -5.04 -3.89 -77.67
N SER A 9 -3.95 -4.63 -77.82
CA SER A 9 -2.80 -4.79 -76.98
C SER A 9 -2.25 -3.47 -76.41
N PHE A 10 -2.01 -3.44 -75.11
CA PHE A 10 -0.93 -2.66 -74.50
C PHE A 10 -0.31 -3.51 -73.41
N GLY A 11 0.63 -4.34 -73.83
CA GLY A 11 1.65 -4.86 -72.94
C GLY A 11 2.65 -3.74 -72.67
N ALA A 12 3.23 -3.78 -71.49
CA ALA A 12 4.31 -2.92 -70.98
C ALA A 12 3.87 -1.75 -70.09
N LEU A 13 3.40 -2.08 -68.86
CA LEU A 13 3.58 -1.22 -67.70
C LEU A 13 3.27 -1.96 -66.37
N THR A 14 3.66 -3.23 -66.27
CA THR A 14 3.51 -4.00 -65.02
C THR A 14 4.83 -4.47 -64.40
N ALA A 15 5.95 -3.85 -64.79
CA ALA A 15 7.27 -4.20 -64.24
C ALA A 15 7.82 -3.21 -63.19
N GLY A 16 7.08 -2.17 -62.83
CA GLY A 16 7.58 -1.10 -61.96
C GLY A 16 7.02 -1.04 -60.52
N VAL A 17 6.02 -1.85 -60.17
CA VAL A 17 5.34 -1.71 -58.86
C VAL A 17 5.63 -2.87 -57.90
N VAL A 18 6.33 -3.90 -58.31
CA VAL A 18 6.64 -5.07 -57.45
C VAL A 18 7.94 -4.89 -56.65
N ALA A 19 8.74 -3.87 -56.91
CA ALA A 19 10.02 -3.68 -56.22
C ALA A 19 9.96 -2.87 -54.92
N THR A 20 8.80 -2.31 -54.53
CA THR A 20 8.67 -1.50 -53.31
C THR A 20 7.96 -2.19 -52.11
N LEU A 21 7.50 -3.41 -52.28
CA LEU A 21 6.86 -4.18 -51.21
C LEU A 21 7.78 -5.19 -50.52
N SER A 22 9.05 -5.29 -50.92
CA SER A 22 10.04 -6.19 -50.29
C SER A 22 10.85 -5.56 -49.16
N ALA A 23 10.56 -4.32 -48.77
CA ALA A 23 11.31 -3.63 -47.70
C ALA A 23 10.71 -3.80 -46.30
N CYS A 24 9.64 -4.56 -46.13
CA CYS A 24 9.00 -4.78 -44.83
C CYS A 24 9.02 -6.24 -44.33
N SER A 25 9.83 -7.08 -44.94
CA SER A 25 10.01 -8.48 -44.49
C SER A 25 11.47 -8.78 -44.14
N ASN A 26 12.06 -7.93 -43.28
CA ASN A 26 13.19 -8.38 -42.48
C ASN A 26 12.62 -8.89 -41.17
N ASN A 27 12.24 -10.14 -41.15
CA ASN A 27 11.93 -10.91 -39.97
C ASN A 27 13.24 -11.20 -39.21
N SER A 28 13.88 -10.13 -38.73
CA SER A 28 14.85 -10.24 -37.64
C SER A 28 14.02 -10.37 -36.38
N THR A 29 13.84 -11.57 -35.90
CA THR A 29 13.51 -11.89 -34.50
C THR A 29 14.66 -11.44 -33.60
N SER A 30 14.99 -10.18 -33.64
CA SER A 30 15.59 -9.49 -32.50
C SER A 30 14.46 -9.34 -31.50
N GLY A 31 14.47 -10.16 -30.44
CA GLY A 31 13.64 -9.94 -29.28
C GLY A 31 13.80 -8.47 -28.86
N ALA A 32 12.83 -7.64 -29.24
CA ALA A 32 12.75 -6.30 -28.74
C ALA A 32 12.59 -6.43 -27.23
N SER A 33 13.70 -6.33 -26.53
CA SER A 33 13.70 -6.15 -25.09
C SER A 33 12.86 -4.90 -24.86
N GLN A 34 11.60 -5.07 -24.47
CA GLN A 34 10.73 -3.97 -24.12
C GLN A 34 11.40 -3.25 -22.96
N SER A 35 12.07 -2.16 -23.25
CA SER A 35 12.69 -1.30 -22.25
C SER A 35 11.57 -0.59 -21.51
N TYR A 36 11.09 -1.21 -20.43
CA TYR A 36 10.17 -0.55 -19.54
C TYR A 36 10.82 0.68 -18.91
N LYS A 37 10.11 1.79 -18.90
CA LYS A 37 10.59 2.97 -18.18
C LYS A 37 10.85 2.59 -16.71
N LYS A 38 12.07 2.81 -16.26
CA LYS A 38 12.49 2.52 -14.87
C LYS A 38 11.96 3.54 -13.86
N SER A 39 11.26 4.58 -14.33
CA SER A 39 10.69 5.65 -13.51
C SER A 39 9.32 6.08 -14.06
N MET A 40 8.44 6.45 -13.17
CA MET A 40 7.13 7.03 -13.45
C MET A 40 6.98 8.30 -12.59
N SER A 41 6.37 9.34 -13.16
CA SER A 41 5.99 10.55 -12.43
C SER A 41 4.48 10.67 -12.44
N TRP A 42 3.91 11.05 -11.30
CA TRP A 42 2.48 11.36 -11.20
C TRP A 42 2.29 12.56 -10.30
N MET A 43 1.14 13.21 -10.40
CA MET A 43 0.73 14.31 -9.54
C MET A 43 -0.31 13.82 -8.54
N THR A 44 -0.23 14.31 -7.31
CA THR A 44 -1.31 14.18 -6.33
C THR A 44 -2.25 15.38 -6.45
N THR A 45 -3.49 15.21 -6.06
CA THR A 45 -4.51 16.28 -6.13
C THR A 45 -4.33 17.35 -5.06
N SER A 46 -3.57 17.06 -4.03
CA SER A 46 -3.25 17.96 -2.91
C SER A 46 -1.91 17.61 -2.29
N GLU A 47 -1.42 18.47 -1.40
CA GLU A 47 -0.20 18.22 -0.64
C GLU A 47 -0.38 17.11 0.38
N VAL A 48 0.69 16.32 0.60
CA VAL A 48 0.77 15.35 1.70
C VAL A 48 0.95 16.11 3.00
N GLN A 49 -0.01 16.01 3.90
CA GLN A 49 0.03 16.71 5.18
C GLN A 49 0.93 16.00 6.20
N THR A 50 0.88 14.68 6.21
CA THR A 50 1.68 13.86 7.12
C THR A 50 1.83 12.43 6.60
N LEU A 51 2.92 11.77 6.99
CA LEU A 51 3.09 10.31 6.85
C LEU A 51 2.99 9.58 8.21
N ASP A 52 2.56 10.26 9.27
CA ASP A 52 2.21 9.61 10.54
C ASP A 52 0.89 8.83 10.38
N PRO A 53 0.90 7.47 10.42
CA PRO A 53 -0.28 6.66 10.15
C PRO A 53 -1.47 6.96 11.08
N ASP A 54 -1.19 7.49 12.27
CA ASP A 54 -2.23 7.78 13.25
C ASP A 54 -2.83 9.18 13.13
N LYS A 55 -2.19 10.05 12.33
CA LYS A 55 -2.61 11.46 12.14
C LYS A 55 -3.10 11.77 10.73
N MET A 56 -2.97 10.84 9.78
CA MET A 56 -3.47 11.02 8.41
C MET A 56 -4.99 11.07 8.38
N VAL A 57 -5.54 12.11 7.75
CA VAL A 57 -6.99 12.29 7.55
C VAL A 57 -7.35 12.68 6.11
N ASP A 58 -6.36 13.02 5.30
CA ASP A 58 -6.54 13.45 3.92
C ASP A 58 -6.18 12.35 2.92
N THR A 59 -6.77 12.41 1.74
CA THR A 59 -6.60 11.39 0.68
C THR A 59 -5.15 11.33 0.17
N ALA A 60 -4.47 12.45 0.01
CA ALA A 60 -3.10 12.47 -0.52
C ALA A 60 -2.10 11.80 0.43
N SER A 61 -2.23 12.05 1.75
CA SER A 61 -1.45 11.35 2.77
C SER A 61 -1.76 9.85 2.77
N GLY A 62 -3.05 9.46 2.67
CA GLY A 62 -3.49 8.07 2.62
C GLY A 62 -2.99 7.33 1.36
N GLU A 63 -3.05 7.95 0.19
CA GLU A 63 -2.49 7.40 -1.05
C GLU A 63 -0.98 7.18 -0.94
N GLN A 64 -0.28 8.15 -0.35
CA GLN A 64 1.16 8.03 -0.12
C GLN A 64 1.48 6.93 0.90
N ALA A 65 0.69 6.81 1.97
CA ALA A 65 0.83 5.74 2.95
C ALA A 65 0.72 4.35 2.32
N ASN A 66 -0.22 4.13 1.39
CA ASN A 66 -0.39 2.86 0.68
C ASN A 66 0.83 2.46 -0.17
N ASN A 67 1.68 3.43 -0.56
CA ASN A 67 2.92 3.15 -1.27
C ASN A 67 4.07 2.76 -0.32
N VAL A 68 4.10 3.32 0.89
CA VAL A 68 5.25 3.21 1.80
C VAL A 68 5.00 2.34 3.02
N PHE A 69 3.74 2.03 3.33
CA PHE A 69 3.36 1.11 4.40
C PHE A 69 2.59 -0.09 3.89
N GLU A 70 2.64 -1.18 4.63
CA GLU A 70 1.82 -2.36 4.45
C GLU A 70 1.20 -2.77 5.78
N GLY A 71 -0.14 -2.76 5.83
CA GLY A 71 -0.92 -3.18 6.98
C GLY A 71 -1.00 -4.70 7.17
N LEU A 72 -1.83 -5.14 8.12
CA LEU A 72 -2.09 -6.58 8.31
C LEU A 72 -2.66 -7.21 7.04
N ASN A 73 -3.65 -6.58 6.47
CA ASN A 73 -4.25 -6.91 5.18
C ASN A 73 -4.14 -5.68 4.26
N ARG A 74 -4.51 -5.81 3.01
CA ARG A 74 -4.61 -4.71 2.05
C ARG A 74 -5.79 -4.92 1.10
N LEU A 75 -6.20 -3.89 0.38
CA LEU A 75 -7.17 -4.01 -0.69
C LEU A 75 -6.44 -4.22 -2.03
N ASN A 76 -6.98 -5.12 -2.86
CA ASN A 76 -6.56 -5.25 -4.25
C ASN A 76 -7.32 -4.26 -5.14
N ASN A 77 -7.04 -4.27 -6.46
CA ASN A 77 -7.69 -3.40 -7.45
C ASN A 77 -9.19 -3.67 -7.65
N LYS A 78 -9.73 -4.72 -7.02
CA LYS A 78 -11.17 -5.05 -6.99
C LYS A 78 -11.80 -4.75 -5.63
N ASN A 79 -11.13 -3.99 -4.76
CA ASN A 79 -11.53 -3.70 -3.39
C ASN A 79 -11.75 -4.94 -2.51
N GLN A 80 -11.10 -6.05 -2.82
CA GLN A 80 -11.14 -7.26 -2.02
C GLN A 80 -9.99 -7.26 -1.02
N VAL A 81 -10.27 -7.71 0.21
CA VAL A 81 -9.25 -7.84 1.25
C VAL A 81 -8.36 -9.04 0.95
N VAL A 82 -7.09 -8.77 0.75
CA VAL A 82 -6.03 -9.76 0.49
C VAL A 82 -4.94 -9.68 1.56
N PRO A 83 -4.10 -10.72 1.72
CA PRO A 83 -2.99 -10.70 2.65
C PRO A 83 -2.04 -9.50 2.42
N GLY A 84 -1.64 -8.86 3.52
CA GLY A 84 -0.56 -7.89 3.60
C GLY A 84 0.62 -8.46 4.37
N VAL A 85 0.97 -7.88 5.52
CA VAL A 85 1.96 -8.44 6.45
C VAL A 85 1.44 -9.73 7.08
N ALA A 86 0.12 -9.85 7.31
CA ALA A 86 -0.49 -11.09 7.77
C ALA A 86 -0.67 -12.07 6.61
N THR A 87 -0.06 -13.25 6.71
CA THR A 87 -0.24 -14.35 5.74
C THR A 87 -1.56 -15.09 5.96
N THR A 88 -2.03 -15.11 7.20
CA THR A 88 -3.28 -15.78 7.60
C THR A 88 -4.03 -14.88 8.58
N THR A 89 -5.33 -14.72 8.34
CA THR A 89 -6.27 -14.06 9.23
C THR A 89 -7.39 -15.02 9.55
N THR A 90 -7.56 -15.35 10.83
CA THR A 90 -8.62 -16.23 11.32
C THR A 90 -9.48 -15.54 12.36
N GLN A 91 -10.76 -15.94 12.41
CA GLN A 91 -11.75 -15.45 13.36
C GLN A 91 -12.29 -16.63 14.17
N SER A 92 -12.53 -16.45 15.47
CA SER A 92 -13.22 -17.41 16.31
C SER A 92 -14.69 -17.58 15.88
N LYS A 93 -15.31 -18.68 16.28
CA LYS A 93 -16.72 -18.99 15.90
C LYS A 93 -17.72 -17.93 16.39
N ASP A 94 -17.46 -17.33 17.53
CA ASP A 94 -18.27 -16.25 18.09
C ASP A 94 -18.00 -14.88 17.47
N GLY A 95 -16.98 -14.77 16.60
CA GLY A 95 -16.61 -13.54 15.94
C GLY A 95 -15.84 -12.53 16.80
N LEU A 96 -15.49 -12.90 18.04
CA LEU A 96 -14.93 -11.97 19.02
C LEU A 96 -13.40 -11.97 19.06
N THR A 97 -12.74 -13.02 18.57
CA THR A 97 -11.27 -13.10 18.59
C THR A 97 -10.73 -13.23 17.17
N TRP A 98 -9.85 -12.34 16.82
CA TRP A 98 -9.15 -12.35 15.54
C TRP A 98 -7.67 -12.65 15.76
N THR A 99 -7.12 -13.58 14.97
CA THR A 99 -5.71 -13.97 15.02
C THR A 99 -5.07 -13.75 13.67
N PHE A 100 -3.95 -13.05 13.67
CA PHE A 100 -3.16 -12.71 12.48
C PHE A 100 -1.78 -13.35 12.61
N LYS A 101 -1.43 -14.21 11.64
CA LYS A 101 -0.08 -14.78 11.51
C LYS A 101 0.71 -13.93 10.53
N LEU A 102 1.79 -13.33 11.00
CA LEU A 102 2.63 -12.43 10.21
C LEU A 102 3.71 -13.19 9.44
N ARG A 103 4.06 -12.70 8.25
CA ARG A 103 5.21 -13.24 7.52
C ARG A 103 6.52 -12.87 8.24
N LYS A 104 7.41 -13.84 8.38
CA LYS A 104 8.67 -13.68 9.13
C LYS A 104 9.73 -12.85 8.41
N ASN A 105 9.58 -12.66 7.11
CA ASN A 105 10.50 -11.89 6.27
C ASN A 105 10.09 -10.42 6.08
N ALA A 106 9.02 -9.96 6.73
CA ALA A 106 8.65 -8.54 6.71
C ALA A 106 9.69 -7.72 7.49
N LYS A 107 10.18 -6.65 6.88
CA LYS A 107 11.19 -5.77 7.48
C LYS A 107 10.86 -4.31 7.29
N TRP A 108 11.31 -3.50 8.19
CA TRP A 108 11.40 -2.07 8.05
C TRP A 108 12.56 -1.68 7.12
N SER A 109 12.49 -0.50 6.53
CA SER A 109 13.54 0.02 5.63
C SER A 109 14.90 0.25 6.31
N ASN A 110 14.95 0.22 7.63
CA ASN A 110 16.18 0.23 8.43
C ASN A 110 16.74 -1.18 8.69
N GLY A 111 16.07 -2.25 8.20
CA GLY A 111 16.47 -3.65 8.35
C GLY A 111 15.86 -4.37 9.55
N ASP A 112 15.24 -3.66 10.50
CA ASP A 112 14.57 -4.28 11.64
C ASP A 112 13.39 -5.15 11.17
N PRO A 113 13.08 -6.29 11.84
CA PRO A 113 11.92 -7.10 11.51
C PRO A 113 10.62 -6.36 11.86
N VAL A 114 9.60 -6.49 11.02
CA VAL A 114 8.22 -6.12 11.38
C VAL A 114 7.62 -7.23 12.23
N THR A 115 7.09 -6.87 13.38
CA THR A 115 6.61 -7.79 14.41
C THR A 115 5.16 -7.53 14.81
N ALA A 116 4.54 -8.45 15.54
CA ALA A 116 3.21 -8.25 16.11
C ALA A 116 3.20 -7.06 17.11
N GLN A 117 4.32 -6.80 17.79
CA GLN A 117 4.44 -5.68 18.72
C GLN A 117 4.33 -4.32 18.01
N ASP A 118 4.77 -4.19 16.76
CA ASP A 118 4.64 -2.94 15.99
C ASP A 118 3.17 -2.61 15.71
N PHE A 119 2.34 -3.63 15.49
CA PHE A 119 0.88 -3.48 15.34
C PHE A 119 0.19 -3.20 16.67
N VAL A 120 0.62 -3.84 17.77
CA VAL A 120 0.10 -3.54 19.11
C VAL A 120 0.44 -2.11 19.49
N TYR A 121 1.66 -1.67 19.25
CA TYR A 121 2.10 -0.32 19.54
C TYR A 121 1.30 0.72 18.75
N SER A 122 1.16 0.55 17.43
CA SER A 122 0.43 1.49 16.60
C SER A 122 -1.03 1.62 17.02
N MET A 123 -1.72 0.51 17.34
CA MET A 123 -3.12 0.58 17.75
C MET A 123 -3.29 1.24 19.13
N ARG A 124 -2.39 0.94 20.07
CA ARG A 124 -2.38 1.61 21.37
C ARG A 124 -2.12 3.09 21.25
N ARG A 125 -1.20 3.49 20.36
CA ARG A 125 -0.89 4.90 20.08
C ARG A 125 -2.08 5.59 19.39
N LYS A 126 -2.67 4.96 18.36
CA LYS A 126 -3.84 5.49 17.64
C LYS A 126 -5.00 5.82 18.59
N LEU A 127 -5.28 4.95 19.57
CA LEU A 127 -6.41 5.12 20.50
C LEU A 127 -6.04 5.92 21.75
N ASP A 128 -4.76 6.22 21.98
CA ASP A 128 -4.35 7.12 23.07
C ASP A 128 -4.83 8.56 22.76
N PRO A 129 -5.63 9.21 23.60
CA PRO A 129 -6.10 10.58 23.38
C PRO A 129 -4.95 11.59 23.22
N LYS A 130 -3.76 11.30 23.76
CA LYS A 130 -2.56 12.12 23.58
C LYS A 130 -2.08 12.20 22.13
N THR A 131 -2.36 11.19 21.33
CA THR A 131 -2.03 11.16 19.89
C THR A 131 -2.91 12.09 19.07
N LYS A 132 -4.14 12.38 19.57
CA LYS A 132 -5.15 13.21 18.88
C LYS A 132 -5.51 12.66 17.48
N SER A 133 -5.54 11.34 17.33
CA SER A 133 -6.00 10.69 16.10
C SER A 133 -7.48 10.99 15.85
N GLN A 134 -7.83 11.32 14.60
CA GLN A 134 -9.23 11.56 14.22
C GLN A 134 -9.94 10.30 13.71
N GLN A 135 -9.22 9.17 13.59
CA GLN A 135 -9.74 7.90 13.08
C GLN A 135 -9.98 6.85 14.17
N GLN A 136 -9.96 7.23 15.43
CA GLN A 136 -10.08 6.33 16.57
C GLN A 136 -11.38 5.52 16.55
N ASN A 137 -12.50 6.15 16.20
CA ASN A 137 -13.83 5.56 16.26
C ASN A 137 -14.03 4.35 15.33
N HIS A 138 -13.16 4.14 14.34
CA HIS A 138 -13.21 2.96 13.49
C HIS A 138 -12.84 1.66 14.22
N PHE A 139 -12.24 1.76 15.40
CA PHE A 139 -11.73 0.63 16.19
C PHE A 139 -12.40 0.53 17.56
N ASP A 140 -13.55 1.14 17.76
CA ASP A 140 -14.30 1.16 19.01
C ASP A 140 -14.78 -0.22 19.48
N SER A 141 -14.91 -1.17 18.54
CA SER A 141 -15.26 -2.56 18.84
C SER A 141 -14.15 -3.36 19.54
N ILE A 142 -12.91 -2.85 19.59
CA ILE A 142 -11.83 -3.52 20.33
C ILE A 142 -12.09 -3.39 21.84
N VAL A 143 -11.88 -4.47 22.58
CA VAL A 143 -12.05 -4.50 24.05
C VAL A 143 -11.29 -3.35 24.69
N ASN A 144 -11.95 -2.59 25.56
CA ASN A 144 -11.47 -1.40 26.25
C ASN A 144 -11.18 -0.18 25.34
N ALA A 145 -11.47 -0.22 24.03
CA ALA A 145 -11.20 0.91 23.14
C ALA A 145 -11.94 2.19 23.56
N PRO A 146 -13.25 2.17 23.87
CA PRO A 146 -13.96 3.37 24.31
C PRO A 146 -13.38 4.01 25.58
N GLU A 147 -12.94 3.20 26.54
CA GLU A 147 -12.35 3.68 27.79
C GLU A 147 -10.93 4.23 27.58
N VAL A 148 -10.15 3.61 26.68
CA VAL A 148 -8.83 4.11 26.31
C VAL A 148 -8.96 5.46 25.59
N MET A 149 -9.87 5.58 24.61
CA MET A 149 -10.12 6.83 23.89
C MET A 149 -10.57 7.98 24.81
N LYS A 150 -11.34 7.66 25.88
CA LYS A 150 -11.74 8.62 26.90
C LYS A 150 -10.64 8.92 27.93
N GLY A 151 -9.51 8.19 27.89
CA GLY A 151 -8.43 8.33 28.86
C GLY A 151 -8.74 7.73 30.25
N THR A 152 -9.84 6.99 30.40
CA THR A 152 -10.24 6.35 31.68
C THR A 152 -9.51 5.03 31.93
N LYS A 153 -8.99 4.40 30.85
CA LYS A 153 -8.09 3.25 30.93
C LYS A 153 -6.78 3.54 30.18
N LYS A 154 -5.70 2.86 30.61
CA LYS A 154 -4.38 2.97 29.96
C LYS A 154 -4.41 2.29 28.59
N PRO A 155 -3.67 2.78 27.56
CA PRO A 155 -3.55 2.12 26.27
C PRO A 155 -3.11 0.65 26.34
N SER A 156 -2.34 0.28 27.39
CA SER A 156 -1.90 -1.11 27.62
C SER A 156 -3.05 -2.08 27.95
N SER A 157 -4.22 -1.59 28.34
CA SER A 157 -5.41 -2.42 28.60
C SER A 157 -6.23 -2.75 27.36
N LEU A 158 -5.89 -2.18 26.19
CA LEU A 158 -6.56 -2.43 24.93
C LEU A 158 -6.49 -3.91 24.57
N GLY A 159 -7.59 -4.48 24.09
CA GLY A 159 -7.71 -5.88 23.70
C GLY A 159 -6.90 -6.25 22.45
N VAL A 160 -5.63 -5.84 22.40
CA VAL A 160 -4.65 -6.20 21.36
C VAL A 160 -3.38 -6.73 22.03
N GLU A 161 -2.90 -7.87 21.58
CA GLU A 161 -1.71 -8.50 22.15
C GLU A 161 -0.82 -9.17 21.08
N ALA A 162 0.48 -9.09 21.28
CA ALA A 162 1.47 -9.89 20.57
C ALA A 162 1.63 -11.21 21.34
N LYS A 163 0.90 -12.26 20.93
CA LYS A 163 1.00 -13.61 21.52
C LYS A 163 2.41 -14.18 21.40
N ASP A 164 3.05 -13.92 20.28
CA ASP A 164 4.46 -14.15 20.00
C ASP A 164 4.97 -13.08 18.99
N LYS A 165 6.23 -13.16 18.59
CA LYS A 165 6.86 -12.19 17.68
C LYS A 165 6.07 -11.98 16.38
N TYR A 166 5.37 -13.01 15.89
CA TYR A 166 4.69 -13.01 14.59
C TYR A 166 3.22 -13.42 14.68
N THR A 167 2.64 -13.38 15.86
CA THR A 167 1.20 -13.66 16.08
C THR A 167 0.58 -12.52 16.84
N LEU A 168 -0.30 -11.78 16.16
CA LEU A 168 -1.14 -10.76 16.75
C LEU A 168 -2.51 -11.35 17.05
N VAL A 169 -3.05 -11.05 18.24
CA VAL A 169 -4.42 -11.39 18.63
C VAL A 169 -5.18 -10.12 18.99
N VAL A 170 -6.43 -10.05 18.56
CA VAL A 170 -7.33 -8.92 18.82
C VAL A 170 -8.64 -9.45 19.36
N HIS A 171 -9.09 -8.86 20.47
CA HIS A 171 -10.35 -9.17 21.12
C HIS A 171 -11.35 -8.06 20.91
N LEU A 172 -12.55 -8.41 20.44
CA LEU A 172 -13.65 -7.48 20.19
C LEU A 172 -14.72 -7.62 21.27
N THR A 173 -15.43 -6.54 21.55
CA THR A 173 -16.59 -6.52 22.47
C THR A 173 -17.85 -7.11 21.84
N HIS A 174 -17.94 -7.07 20.52
CA HIS A 174 -19.03 -7.63 19.72
C HIS A 174 -18.54 -8.04 18.34
N ALA A 175 -19.23 -8.96 17.70
CA ALA A 175 -18.89 -9.41 16.35
C ALA A 175 -19.03 -8.25 15.36
N THR A 176 -17.93 -7.92 14.68
CA THR A 176 -17.82 -6.80 13.73
C THR A 176 -17.51 -7.38 12.34
N PRO A 177 -18.52 -7.60 11.46
CA PRO A 177 -18.33 -8.30 10.18
C PRO A 177 -17.31 -7.63 9.26
N TYR A 178 -17.18 -6.30 9.32
CA TYR A 178 -16.25 -5.52 8.51
C TYR A 178 -14.87 -5.34 9.15
N PHE A 179 -14.59 -5.95 10.31
CA PHE A 179 -13.32 -5.77 11.04
C PHE A 179 -12.10 -6.10 10.16
N LYS A 180 -12.19 -7.17 9.37
CA LYS A 180 -11.14 -7.54 8.43
C LYS A 180 -10.82 -6.41 7.43
N THR A 181 -11.81 -5.67 6.97
CA THR A 181 -11.61 -4.52 6.08
C THR A 181 -10.89 -3.37 6.82
N LEU A 182 -11.23 -3.10 8.07
CA LEU A 182 -10.53 -2.10 8.88
C LEU A 182 -9.04 -2.40 9.00
N THR A 183 -8.66 -3.68 9.11
CA THR A 183 -7.25 -4.09 9.14
C THR A 183 -6.51 -3.91 7.82
N ALA A 184 -7.23 -3.67 6.73
CA ALA A 184 -6.68 -3.40 5.40
C ALA A 184 -6.56 -1.90 5.09
N THR A 185 -7.30 -1.03 5.78
CA THR A 185 -7.43 0.39 5.43
C THR A 185 -6.97 1.36 6.52
N GLY A 186 -6.91 0.93 7.78
CA GLY A 186 -6.66 1.84 8.88
C GLY A 186 -5.63 1.38 9.91
N TRP A 187 -5.02 0.20 9.70
CA TRP A 187 -4.08 -0.34 10.68
C TRP A 187 -2.71 -0.63 10.06
N ASN A 188 -1.87 0.40 10.00
CA ASN A 188 -0.46 0.27 9.65
C ASN A 188 0.38 0.02 10.91
N PRO A 189 1.45 -0.76 10.84
CA PRO A 189 2.38 -0.90 11.96
C PRO A 189 3.21 0.37 12.15
N GLU A 190 3.76 0.55 13.33
CA GLU A 190 4.71 1.62 13.65
C GLU A 190 5.91 1.06 14.42
N ASP A 191 7.11 1.45 14.01
CA ASP A 191 8.33 1.16 14.76
C ASP A 191 8.38 2.07 15.99
N GLU A 192 8.11 1.49 17.17
CA GLU A 192 8.08 2.21 18.45
C GLU A 192 9.37 2.98 18.71
N LYS A 193 10.54 2.41 18.36
CA LYS A 193 11.85 3.05 18.58
C LYS A 193 11.96 4.33 17.74
N VAL A 194 11.49 4.28 16.50
CA VAL A 194 11.54 5.42 15.57
C VAL A 194 10.55 6.49 15.98
N VAL A 195 9.30 6.10 16.34
CA VAL A 195 8.31 7.04 16.85
C VAL A 195 8.82 7.76 18.10
N LYS A 196 9.35 7.02 19.09
CA LYS A 196 9.92 7.60 20.31
C LYS A 196 11.14 8.49 20.04
N LYS A 197 12.01 8.08 19.11
CA LYS A 197 13.22 8.85 18.75
C LYS A 197 12.87 10.21 18.18
N TYR A 198 11.85 10.30 17.34
CA TYR A 198 11.54 11.53 16.62
C TYR A 198 10.38 12.33 17.23
N GLY A 199 9.56 11.72 18.11
CA GLY A 199 8.45 12.40 18.79
C GLY A 199 7.56 13.18 17.81
N ASP A 200 7.37 14.46 18.04
CA ASP A 200 6.52 15.32 17.18
C ASP A 200 7.02 15.48 15.74
N LYS A 201 8.29 15.13 15.47
CA LYS A 201 8.83 15.13 14.09
C LYS A 201 8.46 13.88 13.31
N TYR A 202 8.01 12.80 13.98
CA TYR A 202 7.57 11.59 13.28
C TYR A 202 6.43 11.92 12.30
N GLY A 203 6.51 11.43 11.08
CA GLY A 203 5.53 11.71 10.03
C GLY A 203 5.65 13.06 9.32
N THR A 204 6.55 13.96 9.73
CA THR A 204 6.65 15.31 9.15
C THR A 204 7.66 15.45 8.01
N ALA A 205 8.54 14.48 7.82
CA ALA A 205 9.46 14.44 6.68
C ALA A 205 10.03 13.02 6.50
N SER A 206 10.46 12.69 5.28
CA SER A 206 11.04 11.38 4.94
C SER A 206 12.16 10.93 5.88
N LYS A 207 13.00 11.86 6.33
CA LYS A 207 14.17 11.60 7.20
C LYS A 207 13.80 11.17 8.63
N TYR A 208 12.55 11.33 9.03
CA TYR A 208 12.06 10.97 10.35
C TYR A 208 11.20 9.69 10.33
N MET A 209 11.24 8.95 9.22
CA MET A 209 10.40 7.78 8.97
C MET A 209 11.23 6.54 8.68
N VAL A 210 10.63 5.38 8.95
CA VAL A 210 10.98 4.08 8.36
C VAL A 210 9.71 3.49 7.73
N TYR A 211 9.90 2.62 6.77
CA TYR A 211 8.84 2.14 5.90
C TYR A 211 8.87 0.61 5.84
N ASN A 212 7.70 -0.02 5.81
CA ASN A 212 7.58 -1.48 5.67
C ASN A 212 6.85 -1.90 4.39
N GLY A 213 6.46 -0.93 3.57
CA GLY A 213 5.77 -1.14 2.29
C GLY A 213 6.73 -1.34 1.11
N PRO A 214 6.19 -1.42 -0.12
CA PRO A 214 6.98 -1.70 -1.33
C PRO A 214 7.94 -0.57 -1.71
N PHE A 215 7.71 0.64 -1.23
CA PHE A 215 8.57 1.79 -1.49
C PHE A 215 8.98 2.51 -0.21
N THR A 216 10.08 3.26 -0.31
CA THR A 216 10.51 4.26 0.68
C THR A 216 10.34 5.65 0.09
N SER A 217 9.89 6.62 0.88
CA SER A 217 9.86 8.03 0.48
C SER A 217 11.23 8.69 0.75
N SER A 218 11.72 9.48 -0.19
CA SER A 218 12.95 10.25 -0.02
C SER A 218 12.82 11.67 -0.57
N GLY A 219 13.40 12.62 0.15
CA GLY A 219 13.41 14.03 -0.24
C GLY A 219 12.12 14.79 0.10
N TRP A 220 11.10 14.16 0.69
CA TRP A 220 9.97 14.89 1.23
C TRP A 220 10.35 15.54 2.56
N THR A 221 10.12 16.87 2.64
CA THR A 221 10.48 17.71 3.81
C THR A 221 9.28 18.15 4.63
N GLY A 222 8.07 17.78 4.22
CA GLY A 222 6.81 18.26 4.82
C GLY A 222 6.25 19.52 4.16
N THR A 223 7.07 20.24 3.40
CA THR A 223 6.67 21.53 2.78
C THR A 223 7.00 21.62 1.29
N ASN A 224 7.83 20.70 0.77
CA ASN A 224 8.16 20.68 -0.66
C ASN A 224 7.10 19.89 -1.46
N LEU A 225 6.87 20.33 -2.70
CA LEU A 225 5.85 19.80 -3.61
C LEU A 225 6.33 18.61 -4.44
N SER A 226 7.55 18.13 -4.22
CA SER A 226 8.08 16.97 -4.95
C SER A 226 9.00 16.12 -4.08
N TRP A 227 8.90 14.80 -4.26
CA TRP A 227 9.75 13.82 -3.61
C TRP A 227 9.87 12.57 -4.49
N LYS A 228 10.66 11.61 -4.06
CA LYS A 228 10.88 10.37 -4.80
C LYS A 228 10.45 9.17 -3.98
N LEU A 229 9.77 8.23 -4.63
CA LEU A 229 9.61 6.88 -4.13
C LEU A 229 10.71 6.01 -4.73
N LYS A 230 11.37 5.24 -3.88
CA LYS A 230 12.38 4.25 -4.25
C LYS A 230 11.87 2.88 -3.84
N LYS A 231 12.14 1.85 -4.66
CA LYS A 231 11.82 0.46 -4.28
C LYS A 231 12.44 0.15 -2.92
N ASN A 232 11.65 -0.40 -2.02
CA ASN A 232 12.15 -0.92 -0.75
C ASN A 232 12.74 -2.31 -1.00
N ASN A 233 14.01 -2.50 -0.70
CA ASN A 233 14.72 -3.75 -0.97
C ASN A 233 14.78 -4.68 0.26
N GLN A 234 13.96 -4.42 1.29
CA GLN A 234 13.90 -5.22 2.51
C GLN A 234 12.84 -6.34 2.43
#